data_2765658ebb317f5aaa5bb71273dbb934
#
_entry.id   2765658ebb317f5aaa5bb71273dbb934
#
_cell.length_a   1.000
_cell.length_b   1.000
_cell.length_c   1.000
_cell.angle_alpha   90.00
_cell.angle_beta   90.00
_cell.angle_gamma   90.00
#
_symmetry.space_group_name_H-M   'P 1'
#
loop_
_entity.id
_entity.type
_entity.pdbx_description
1 polymer ?
#
loop_
_entity_poly.entity_id
_entity_poly.type
_entity_poly.pdbx_seq_one_letter_code
_entity_poly.pdbx_strand_id
1 'polypeptide(L)'
;MGSEPADVSQMCRDLLSTAVSEMGGQERPGQVAMAKAVDQAMRDKLHLLVQAGTGTGKSLGYLAPALVYCVEKGAQVIVATATLALQAQLAYKDIPTILDASEKVLSRRPRVAVLKGRNNHICLHKAVSYTHLTLPTICSV
;
A
#
# COMPACT_ATOMS: atom_id res chain seq x y z
N MET A 1 16.45 -18.73 10.59
CA MET A 1 17.09 -18.91 9.27
C MET A 1 16.63 -17.74 8.41
N GLY A 2 17.52 -16.79 8.15
CA GLY A 2 17.20 -15.65 7.29
C GLY A 2 17.17 -16.10 5.84
N SER A 3 16.06 -15.84 5.14
CA SER A 3 15.98 -16.05 3.70
C SER A 3 17.08 -15.26 2.99
N GLU A 4 17.76 -15.90 2.04
CA GLU A 4 18.84 -15.28 1.28
C GLU A 4 18.31 -14.07 0.46
N PRO A 5 19.16 -13.08 0.18
CA PRO A 5 18.73 -11.86 -0.53
C PRO A 5 18.14 -12.13 -1.93
N ALA A 6 18.53 -13.22 -2.58
CA ALA A 6 17.97 -13.65 -3.86
C ALA A 6 16.51 -14.13 -3.75
N ASP A 7 16.17 -14.78 -2.65
CA ASP A 7 14.84 -15.34 -2.38
C ASP A 7 13.82 -14.20 -2.14
N VAL A 8 14.17 -13.20 -1.35
CA VAL A 8 13.33 -12.02 -1.08
C VAL A 8 13.04 -11.22 -2.36
N SER A 9 14.01 -11.08 -3.26
CA SER A 9 13.82 -10.40 -4.55
C SER A 9 12.91 -11.19 -5.48
N GLN A 10 12.95 -12.51 -5.41
CA GLN A 10 12.03 -13.37 -6.15
C GLN A 10 10.61 -13.25 -5.60
N MET A 11 10.42 -13.33 -4.28
CA MET A 11 9.13 -13.13 -3.64
C MET A 11 8.49 -11.79 -4.01
N CYS A 12 9.29 -10.73 -4.12
CA CYS A 12 8.81 -9.42 -4.54
C CYS A 12 8.25 -9.42 -5.96
N ARG A 13 8.92 -10.11 -6.89
CA ARG A 13 8.46 -10.29 -8.26
C ARG A 13 7.20 -11.15 -8.32
N ASP A 14 7.20 -12.26 -7.62
CA ASP A 14 6.07 -13.20 -7.60
C ASP A 14 4.81 -12.55 -7.02
N LEU A 15 4.97 -11.77 -5.95
CA LEU A 15 3.87 -11.01 -5.36
C LEU A 15 3.33 -9.95 -6.32
N LEU A 16 4.21 -9.20 -6.99
CA LEU A 16 3.81 -8.20 -7.98
C LEU A 16 3.07 -8.85 -9.16
N SER A 17 3.62 -9.92 -9.72
CA SER A 17 3.04 -10.68 -10.82
C SER A 17 1.66 -11.22 -10.46
N THR A 18 1.54 -11.85 -9.30
CA THR A 18 0.26 -12.38 -8.80
C THR A 18 -0.78 -11.29 -8.62
N ALA A 19 -0.42 -10.17 -7.98
CA ALA A 19 -1.33 -9.05 -7.76
C ALA A 19 -1.80 -8.41 -9.08
N VAL A 20 -0.91 -8.24 -10.04
CA VAL A 20 -1.25 -7.69 -11.37
C VAL A 20 -2.19 -8.64 -12.12
N SER A 21 -1.94 -9.95 -12.06
CA SER A 21 -2.79 -10.96 -12.70
C SER A 21 -4.19 -10.99 -12.10
N GLU A 22 -4.33 -10.88 -10.78
CA GLU A 22 -5.63 -10.83 -10.10
C GLU A 22 -6.45 -9.58 -10.47
N MET A 23 -5.79 -8.49 -10.81
CA MET A 23 -6.44 -7.29 -11.35
C MET A 23 -6.82 -7.41 -12.83
N GLY A 24 -6.55 -8.54 -13.48
CA GLY A 24 -6.76 -8.73 -14.93
C GLY A 24 -5.83 -7.87 -15.79
N GLY A 25 -4.72 -7.42 -15.23
CA GLY A 25 -3.74 -6.57 -15.89
C GLY A 25 -2.54 -7.36 -16.45
N GLN A 26 -1.64 -6.62 -17.07
CA GLN A 26 -0.31 -7.10 -17.46
C GLN A 26 0.76 -6.30 -16.75
N GLU A 27 1.85 -6.96 -16.40
CA GLU A 27 3.01 -6.29 -15.83
C GLU A 27 3.58 -5.24 -16.79
N ARG A 28 3.94 -4.10 -16.23
CA ARG A 28 4.55 -3.01 -16.98
C ARG A 28 6.03 -2.92 -16.63
N PRO A 29 6.93 -2.77 -17.62
CA PRO A 29 8.37 -2.71 -17.35
C PRO A 29 8.76 -1.65 -16.29
N GLY A 30 8.12 -0.48 -16.33
CA GLY A 30 8.35 0.58 -15.33
C GLY A 30 7.91 0.21 -13.92
N GLN A 31 6.84 -0.58 -13.77
CA GLN A 31 6.37 -1.10 -12.48
C GLN A 31 7.36 -2.10 -11.89
N VAL A 32 7.85 -3.02 -12.70
CA VAL A 32 8.85 -4.01 -12.28
C VAL A 32 10.17 -3.33 -11.92
N ALA A 33 10.63 -2.36 -12.73
CA ALA A 33 11.83 -1.60 -12.45
C ALA A 33 11.73 -0.82 -11.13
N MET A 34 10.55 -0.20 -10.86
CA MET A 34 10.28 0.49 -9.61
C MET A 34 10.32 -0.47 -8.42
N ALA A 35 9.66 -1.63 -8.52
CA ALA A 35 9.66 -2.62 -7.44
C ALA A 35 11.07 -3.10 -7.09
N LYS A 36 11.91 -3.35 -8.10
CA LYS A 36 13.33 -3.70 -7.89
C LYS A 36 14.10 -2.59 -7.21
N ALA A 37 13.93 -1.35 -7.66
CA ALA A 37 14.64 -0.20 -7.08
C ALA A 37 14.24 0.03 -5.61
N VAL A 38 12.94 -0.10 -5.29
CA VAL A 38 12.44 0.02 -3.91
C VAL A 38 12.98 -1.10 -3.04
N ASP A 39 12.92 -2.35 -3.50
CA ASP A 39 13.47 -3.51 -2.78
C ASP A 39 14.96 -3.33 -2.48
N GLN A 40 15.75 -2.91 -3.47
CA GLN A 40 17.18 -2.66 -3.28
C GLN A 40 17.43 -1.52 -2.29
N ALA A 41 16.73 -0.41 -2.42
CA ALA A 41 16.89 0.74 -1.52
C ALA A 41 16.54 0.39 -0.06
N MET A 42 15.49 -0.43 0.16
CA MET A 42 15.11 -0.89 1.49
C MET A 42 16.18 -1.80 2.11
N ARG A 43 16.81 -2.67 1.33
CA ARG A 43 17.91 -3.54 1.80
C ARG A 43 19.15 -2.75 2.16
N ASP A 44 19.53 -1.84 1.29
CA ASP A 44 20.74 -1.03 1.44
C ASP A 44 20.54 0.14 2.41
N LYS A 45 19.31 0.34 2.90
CA LYS A 45 18.91 1.46 3.76
C LYS A 45 19.23 2.82 3.13
N LEU A 46 19.00 2.92 1.83
CA LEU A 46 19.25 4.13 1.04
C LEU A 46 17.95 4.89 0.77
N HIS A 47 18.06 6.20 0.61
CA HIS A 47 16.98 7.03 0.10
C HIS A 47 16.81 6.80 -1.40
N LEU A 48 15.57 6.67 -1.85
CA LEU A 48 15.22 6.49 -3.24
C LEU A 48 14.21 7.56 -3.67
N LEU A 49 14.47 8.22 -4.76
CA LEU A 49 13.54 9.13 -5.43
C LEU A 49 13.14 8.51 -6.77
N VAL A 50 11.85 8.31 -6.98
CA VAL A 50 11.32 7.70 -8.20
C VAL A 50 10.37 8.68 -8.88
N GLN A 51 10.66 9.00 -10.13
CA GLN A 51 9.73 9.72 -11.00
C GLN A 51 9.07 8.72 -11.94
N ALA A 52 7.75 8.62 -11.87
CA ALA A 52 6.97 7.72 -12.72
C ALA A 52 5.68 8.41 -13.19
N GLY A 53 5.36 8.28 -14.46
CA GLY A 53 4.16 8.83 -15.08
C GLY A 53 2.86 8.26 -14.50
N THR A 54 1.73 8.87 -14.84
CA THR A 54 0.40 8.36 -14.49
C THR A 54 0.14 7.02 -15.19
N GLY A 55 -0.60 6.13 -14.53
CA GLY A 55 -0.94 4.84 -15.12
C GLY A 55 0.15 3.78 -15.13
N THR A 56 1.34 4.01 -14.55
CA THR A 56 2.44 3.04 -14.51
C THR A 56 2.26 1.93 -13.46
N GLY A 57 1.18 1.94 -12.69
CA GLY A 57 0.97 0.96 -11.62
C GLY A 57 1.87 1.18 -10.39
N LYS A 58 2.20 2.45 -10.10
CA LYS A 58 3.09 2.83 -8.99
C LYS A 58 2.74 2.19 -7.66
N SER A 59 1.45 2.13 -7.33
CA SER A 59 0.99 1.61 -6.04
C SER A 59 1.50 0.19 -5.77
N LEU A 60 1.28 -0.71 -6.70
CA LEU A 60 1.78 -2.08 -6.59
C LEU A 60 3.31 -2.15 -6.64
N GLY A 61 3.94 -1.28 -7.44
CA GLY A 61 5.40 -1.22 -7.59
C GLY A 61 6.15 -0.92 -6.29
N TYR A 62 5.56 -0.17 -5.35
CA TYR A 62 6.16 0.05 -4.03
C TYR A 62 5.51 -0.78 -2.91
N LEU A 63 4.24 -1.17 -3.05
CA LEU A 63 3.58 -1.99 -2.03
C LEU A 63 4.13 -3.43 -1.99
N ALA A 64 4.44 -4.03 -3.13
CA ALA A 64 4.97 -5.39 -3.17
C ALA A 64 6.29 -5.53 -2.37
N PRO A 65 7.34 -4.74 -2.63
CA PRO A 65 8.55 -4.82 -1.82
C PRO A 65 8.33 -4.41 -0.36
N ALA A 66 7.44 -3.46 -0.08
CA ALA A 66 7.12 -3.05 1.28
C ALA A 66 6.50 -4.18 2.10
N LEU A 67 5.54 -4.94 1.54
CA LEU A 67 4.90 -6.07 2.21
C LEU A 67 5.86 -7.24 2.41
N VAL A 68 6.67 -7.57 1.41
CA VAL A 68 7.72 -8.59 1.54
C VAL A 68 8.69 -8.22 2.66
N TYR A 69 9.15 -6.97 2.70
CA TYR A 69 10.05 -6.47 3.74
C TYR A 69 9.42 -6.56 5.14
N CYS A 70 8.12 -6.21 5.27
CA CYS A 70 7.39 -6.34 6.53
C CYS A 70 7.34 -7.79 7.03
N VAL A 71 7.11 -8.75 6.13
CA VAL A 71 6.97 -10.16 6.50
C VAL A 71 8.33 -10.78 6.82
N GLU A 72 9.31 -10.60 5.94
CA GLU A 72 10.62 -11.26 6.04
C GLU A 72 11.53 -10.64 7.10
N LYS A 73 11.45 -9.35 7.31
CA LYS A 73 12.27 -8.63 8.31
C LYS A 73 11.55 -8.33 9.62
N GLY A 74 10.24 -8.59 9.69
CA GLY A 74 9.42 -8.18 10.84
C GLY A 74 9.36 -6.67 11.05
N ALA A 75 9.64 -5.89 10.01
CA ALA A 75 9.72 -4.45 10.04
C ALA A 75 8.34 -3.80 9.87
N GLN A 76 8.24 -2.53 10.25
CA GLN A 76 7.08 -1.69 9.97
C GLN A 76 7.39 -0.75 8.81
N VAL A 77 6.46 -0.65 7.87
CA VAL A 77 6.54 0.29 6.75
C VAL A 77 5.37 1.26 6.81
N ILE A 78 5.66 2.53 6.66
CA ILE A 78 4.66 3.59 6.63
C ILE A 78 4.55 4.11 5.19
N VAL A 79 3.32 4.10 4.66
CA VAL A 79 3.01 4.68 3.36
C VAL A 79 2.24 5.97 3.58
N ALA A 80 2.86 7.11 3.29
CA ALA A 80 2.22 8.42 3.37
C ALA A 80 1.69 8.86 1.99
N THR A 81 0.50 9.43 1.97
CA THR A 81 -0.15 9.93 0.76
C THR A 81 -0.43 11.43 0.86
N ALA A 82 -0.32 12.14 -0.24
CA ALA A 82 -0.59 13.58 -0.27
C ALA A 82 -2.08 13.94 -0.27
N THR A 83 -2.95 13.03 -0.71
CA THR A 83 -4.39 13.29 -0.86
C THR A 83 -5.24 12.19 -0.24
N LEU A 84 -6.43 12.55 0.25
CA LEU A 84 -7.42 11.59 0.75
C LEU A 84 -7.93 10.65 -0.34
N ALA A 85 -8.03 11.11 -1.58
CA ALA A 85 -8.42 10.28 -2.71
C ALA A 85 -7.42 9.15 -2.96
N LEU A 86 -6.11 9.45 -2.94
CA LEU A 86 -5.07 8.43 -3.07
C LEU A 86 -5.06 7.49 -1.86
N GLN A 87 -5.25 8.02 -0.64
CA GLN A 87 -5.37 7.19 0.56
C GLN A 87 -6.55 6.21 0.44
N ALA A 88 -7.70 6.69 -0.03
CA ALA A 88 -8.88 5.84 -0.23
C ALA A 88 -8.63 4.78 -1.31
N GLN A 89 -8.04 5.14 -2.44
CA GLN A 89 -7.65 4.18 -3.48
C GLN A 89 -6.75 3.08 -2.92
N LEU A 90 -5.70 3.45 -2.19
CA LEU A 90 -4.80 2.48 -1.58
C LEU A 90 -5.53 1.58 -0.58
N ALA A 91 -6.30 2.17 0.34
CA ALA A 91 -6.95 1.45 1.42
C ALA A 91 -8.04 0.48 0.96
N TYR A 92 -8.82 0.87 -0.05
CA TYR A 92 -10.02 0.12 -0.47
C TYR A 92 -9.85 -0.67 -1.76
N LYS A 93 -8.78 -0.43 -2.53
CA LYS A 93 -8.54 -1.12 -3.79
C LYS A 93 -7.18 -1.81 -3.82
N ASP A 94 -6.10 -1.06 -3.77
CA ASP A 94 -4.77 -1.59 -4.05
C ASP A 94 -4.26 -2.52 -2.94
N ILE A 95 -4.45 -2.13 -1.67
CA ILE A 95 -4.01 -2.93 -0.51
C ILE A 95 -4.82 -4.24 -0.38
N PRO A 96 -6.15 -4.27 -0.44
CA PRO A 96 -6.89 -5.54 -0.43
C PRO A 96 -6.40 -6.51 -1.50
N THR A 97 -6.26 -6.05 -2.74
CA THR A 97 -5.80 -6.89 -3.86
C THR A 97 -4.42 -7.50 -3.60
N ILE A 98 -3.46 -6.68 -3.16
CA ILE A 98 -2.10 -7.19 -2.91
C ILE A 98 -2.02 -8.06 -1.65
N LEU A 99 -2.90 -7.87 -0.67
CA LEU A 99 -3.01 -8.74 0.50
C LEU A 99 -3.53 -10.13 0.12
N ASP A 100 -4.52 -10.20 -0.77
CA ASP A 100 -5.06 -11.47 -1.26
C ASP A 100 -3.98 -12.22 -2.07
N ALA A 101 -3.25 -11.52 -2.95
CA ALA A 101 -2.09 -12.07 -3.64
C ALA A 101 -0.98 -12.54 -2.66
N SER A 102 -0.79 -11.83 -1.55
CA SER A 102 0.24 -12.15 -0.56
C SER A 102 0.02 -13.49 0.14
N GLU A 103 -1.23 -13.92 0.30
CA GLU A 103 -1.54 -15.23 0.89
C GLU A 103 -1.00 -16.41 0.08
N LYS A 104 -0.80 -16.19 -1.23
CA LYS A 104 -0.27 -17.22 -2.14
C LYS A 104 1.26 -17.25 -2.21
N VAL A 105 1.90 -16.16 -1.84
CA VAL A 105 3.35 -15.96 -2.06
C VAL A 105 4.11 -15.87 -0.74
N LEU A 106 3.53 -15.24 0.28
CA LEU A 106 4.21 -14.98 1.56
C LEU A 106 3.85 -16.02 2.61
N SER A 107 4.75 -16.24 3.54
CA SER A 107 4.58 -17.18 4.67
C SER A 107 3.47 -16.79 5.63
N ARG A 108 3.11 -15.50 5.68
CA ARG A 108 2.03 -14.97 6.51
C ARG A 108 1.40 -13.74 5.85
N ARG A 109 0.10 -13.51 6.15
CA ARG A 109 -0.59 -12.30 5.71
C ARG A 109 -0.11 -11.07 6.49
N PRO A 110 0.38 -10.01 5.82
CA PRO A 110 0.74 -8.76 6.48
C PRO A 110 -0.50 -8.08 7.11
N ARG A 111 -0.30 -7.42 8.25
CA ARG A 111 -1.35 -6.60 8.87
C ARG A 111 -1.21 -5.16 8.41
N VAL A 112 -2.31 -4.59 7.97
CA VAL A 112 -2.36 -3.20 7.49
C VAL A 112 -3.38 -2.42 8.31
N ALA A 113 -3.05 -1.17 8.62
CA ALA A 113 -3.95 -0.24 9.27
C ALA A 113 -3.90 1.13 8.57
N VAL A 114 -5.04 1.80 8.50
CA VAL A 114 -5.15 3.15 7.94
C VAL A 114 -5.15 4.14 9.09
N LEU A 115 -4.19 5.07 9.08
CA LEU A 115 -4.13 6.18 10.01
C LEU A 115 -4.51 7.48 9.28
N LYS A 116 -5.60 8.09 9.70
CA LYS A 116 -6.03 9.40 9.19
C LYS A 116 -5.58 10.51 10.13
N GLY A 117 -5.23 11.65 9.57
CA GLY A 117 -4.93 12.84 10.35
C GLY A 117 -6.14 13.28 11.19
N ARG A 118 -5.89 13.89 12.34
CA ARG A 118 -6.94 14.32 13.30
C ARG A 118 -8.04 15.17 12.65
N ASN A 119 -7.70 15.99 11.68
CA ASN A 119 -8.66 16.84 10.95
C ASN A 119 -9.63 16.05 10.04
N ASN A 120 -9.36 14.78 9.81
CA ASN A 120 -10.20 13.88 8.98
C ASN A 120 -11.10 12.97 9.84
N HIS A 121 -11.18 13.24 11.13
CA HIS A 121 -12.11 12.58 12.07
C HIS A 121 -13.18 13.56 12.51
N ILE A 122 -14.41 13.03 12.68
CA ILE A 122 -15.51 13.81 13.27
C ILE A 122 -15.17 14.08 14.75
N CYS A 123 -15.17 15.34 15.12
CA CYS A 123 -15.08 15.73 16.53
C CYS A 123 -16.45 15.51 17.20
N LEU A 124 -16.57 14.53 18.07
CA LEU A 124 -17.82 14.23 18.77
C LEU A 124 -18.37 15.45 19.54
N HIS A 125 -17.51 16.23 20.15
CA HIS A 125 -17.93 17.45 20.86
C HIS A 125 -18.59 18.46 19.89
N LYS A 126 -18.01 18.70 18.73
CA LYS A 126 -18.62 19.57 17.70
C LYS A 126 -19.90 18.93 17.13
N ALA A 127 -19.91 17.63 16.87
CA ALA A 127 -21.10 16.95 16.38
C ALA A 127 -22.29 17.11 17.32
N VAL A 128 -22.09 16.94 18.62
CA VAL A 128 -23.13 17.10 19.65
C VAL A 128 -23.56 18.56 19.78
N SER A 129 -22.63 19.52 19.72
CA SER A 129 -22.95 20.96 19.82
C SER A 129 -23.77 21.47 18.62
N TYR A 130 -23.63 20.87 17.46
CA TYR A 130 -24.39 21.25 16.25
C TYR A 130 -25.75 20.53 16.09
N THR A 131 -26.02 19.45 16.86
CA THR A 131 -27.32 18.75 16.80
C THR A 131 -28.47 19.56 17.41
N HIS A 132 -28.21 20.65 18.10
CA HIS A 132 -29.23 21.59 18.60
C HIS A 132 -29.62 22.68 17.61
N LEU A 133 -28.97 22.78 16.47
CA LEU A 133 -29.27 23.71 15.39
C LEU A 133 -29.55 22.91 14.12
N THR A 134 -30.85 22.65 13.86
CA THR A 134 -31.42 22.12 12.61
C THR A 134 -30.47 21.28 11.76
N LEU A 135 -30.72 19.98 11.73
CA LEU A 135 -30.06 19.04 10.82
C LEU A 135 -30.24 19.47 9.35
N PRO A 136 -29.20 19.80 8.62
CA PRO A 136 -29.24 19.62 7.18
C PRO A 136 -29.24 18.12 6.93
N THR A 137 -30.18 17.65 6.13
CA THR A 137 -30.27 16.28 5.68
C THR A 137 -28.94 15.87 5.04
N ILE A 138 -28.15 15.07 5.71
CA ILE A 138 -26.92 14.51 5.14
C ILE A 138 -27.36 13.32 4.32
N CYS A 139 -27.34 13.46 2.98
CA CYS A 139 -27.32 12.31 2.11
C CYS A 139 -26.04 11.54 2.36
N SER A 140 -26.15 10.37 2.93
CA SER A 140 -25.09 9.37 2.93
C SER A 140 -24.99 8.76 1.54
N VAL A 141 -23.82 8.82 0.95
CA VAL A 141 -23.41 7.98 -0.16
C VAL A 141 -22.40 6.97 0.36
#